data_85dfc642d2fa406d5f530dc1d20bb34d
#
_entry.id   85dfc642d2fa406d5f530dc1d20bb34d
#
_cell.length_a   1.000
_cell.length_b   1.000
_cell.length_c   1.000
_cell.angle_alpha   90.00
_cell.angle_beta   90.00
_cell.angle_gamma   90.00
#
_symmetry.space_group_name_H-M   'P 1'
#
loop_
_entity.id
_entity.type
_entity.pdbx_description
1 polymer ?
#
loop_
_entity_poly.entity_id
_entity_poly.type
_entity_poly.pdbx_seq_one_letter_code
_entity_poly.pdbx_strand_id
1 'polypeptide(L)'
;MRSPRLLPRRLAGRAFAVRDAAIARGRLRRSDLAAPFAGVRVPIRADAALGPSDIDDDPWRRLREIALARAEAFSTVLPDGAVYSHHTAAHAHDLPLPRRHMDDLAVHVSVRTQAERRRRAGVAFHLVPPGRQRVHIVGGLPVTTAVDTWCALAGVLRVPEIVAMGDALVRRKRPLATMDELAEAVRRHRGRHGAKALRVALALIRPRTDSPAETELRLAIHDAALPEPEVNVWVLDGRGRRIRLGDLVYRRERILVEYDGPHHFTDPAQQQKDIDALDAAVAAGWRVIRVTNVHRRQGFAPIIRRLRDALRERRASL
;
A
#
# COMPACT_ATOMS: atom_id res chain seq x y z
N MET A 1 44.85 -7.10 0.78
CA MET A 1 44.14 -5.88 0.27
C MET A 1 44.23 -4.80 1.35
N ARG A 2 44.69 -3.58 1.04
CA ARG A 2 44.67 -2.47 2.01
C ARG A 2 43.22 -2.04 2.28
N SER A 3 42.81 -1.92 3.55
CA SER A 3 41.52 -1.42 3.97
C SER A 3 41.22 -0.03 3.34
N PRO A 4 39.97 0.24 2.93
CA PRO A 4 39.62 1.54 2.37
C PRO A 4 39.84 2.65 3.41
N ARG A 5 40.40 3.78 2.97
CA ARG A 5 40.53 4.96 3.83
C ARG A 5 39.18 5.39 4.34
N LEU A 6 39.00 5.69 5.64
CA LEU A 6 37.76 6.09 6.26
C LEU A 6 37.14 7.29 5.53
N LEU A 7 35.83 7.29 5.46
CA LEU A 7 35.08 8.44 4.98
C LEU A 7 35.08 9.56 6.02
N PRO A 8 35.02 10.85 5.59
CA PRO A 8 34.82 11.95 6.53
C PRO A 8 33.53 11.72 7.35
N ARG A 9 33.54 12.06 8.65
CA ARG A 9 32.41 11.84 9.58
C ARG A 9 31.06 12.31 9.02
N ARG A 10 31.03 13.45 8.29
CA ARG A 10 29.84 14.00 7.66
C ARG A 10 29.20 13.11 6.59
N LEU A 11 29.96 12.18 6.01
CA LEU A 11 29.54 11.27 4.93
C LEU A 11 29.40 9.81 5.41
N ALA A 12 29.83 9.53 6.63
CA ALA A 12 29.74 8.19 7.19
C ALA A 12 28.28 7.80 7.44
N GLY A 13 27.86 6.62 6.94
CA GLY A 13 26.56 6.05 7.19
C GLY A 13 25.36 6.67 6.44
N ARG A 14 25.59 7.63 5.54
CA ARG A 14 24.52 8.25 4.73
C ARG A 14 24.89 8.35 3.25
N ALA A 15 23.88 8.42 2.39
CA ALA A 15 24.07 8.73 0.98
C ALA A 15 24.63 10.15 0.78
N PHE A 16 25.41 10.34 -0.28
CA PHE A 16 25.98 11.65 -0.62
C PHE A 16 26.16 11.83 -2.14
N ALA A 17 26.05 13.06 -2.60
CA ALA A 17 26.39 13.42 -3.98
C ALA A 17 27.91 13.49 -4.17
N VAL A 18 28.37 12.90 -5.25
CA VAL A 18 29.81 12.88 -5.59
C VAL A 18 30.38 14.29 -5.76
N ARG A 19 29.58 15.22 -6.33
CA ARG A 19 29.97 16.62 -6.54
C ARG A 19 30.27 17.38 -5.25
N ASP A 20 29.61 17.01 -4.13
CA ASP A 20 29.68 17.73 -2.86
C ASP A 20 30.63 17.03 -1.86
N ALA A 21 31.21 15.88 -2.25
CA ALA A 21 31.91 15.02 -1.32
C ALA A 21 33.34 15.47 -1.01
N ALA A 22 34.00 16.24 -1.87
CA ALA A 22 35.42 16.62 -1.75
C ALA A 22 36.35 15.40 -1.47
N ILE A 23 36.09 14.29 -2.18
CA ILE A 23 36.81 13.00 -2.02
C ILE A 23 37.48 12.64 -3.35
N ALA A 24 38.71 12.07 -3.25
CA ALA A 24 39.46 11.62 -4.41
C ALA A 24 38.68 10.57 -5.22
N ARG A 25 38.73 10.65 -6.54
CA ARG A 25 38.02 9.74 -7.47
C ARG A 25 38.28 8.26 -7.20
N GLY A 26 39.51 7.93 -6.83
CA GLY A 26 39.92 6.55 -6.48
C GLY A 26 39.16 6.02 -5.26
N ARG A 27 38.89 6.85 -4.24
CA ARG A 27 38.11 6.48 -3.05
C ARG A 27 36.64 6.22 -3.38
N LEU A 28 36.06 6.97 -4.32
CA LEU A 28 34.67 6.83 -4.77
C LEU A 28 34.39 5.54 -5.55
N ARG A 29 35.44 4.82 -5.98
CA ARG A 29 35.33 3.56 -6.74
C ARG A 29 35.56 2.32 -5.88
N ARG A 30 35.75 2.47 -4.58
CA ARG A 30 35.98 1.33 -3.68
C ARG A 30 34.71 0.53 -3.43
N SER A 31 34.85 -0.77 -3.19
CA SER A 31 33.76 -1.74 -3.02
C SER A 31 32.87 -1.52 -1.80
N ASP A 32 33.32 -0.74 -0.81
CA ASP A 32 32.56 -0.34 0.35
C ASP A 32 31.55 0.80 0.08
N LEU A 33 31.43 1.25 -1.18
CA LEU A 33 30.50 2.26 -1.62
C LEU A 33 29.62 1.73 -2.77
N ALA A 34 28.32 1.63 -2.53
CA ALA A 34 27.34 1.39 -3.58
C ALA A 34 27.11 2.67 -4.42
N ALA A 35 26.77 2.49 -5.69
CA ALA A 35 26.45 3.56 -6.63
C ALA A 35 25.03 3.38 -7.22
N PRO A 36 23.97 3.59 -6.40
CA PRO A 36 22.60 3.32 -6.83
C PRO A 36 22.13 4.21 -7.98
N PHE A 37 22.76 5.40 -8.11
CA PHE A 37 22.50 6.36 -9.19
C PHE A 37 23.80 7.03 -9.64
N ALA A 38 23.82 7.51 -10.88
CA ALA A 38 24.92 8.34 -11.37
C ALA A 38 25.11 9.55 -10.44
N GLY A 39 26.35 9.76 -9.97
CA GLY A 39 26.68 10.86 -9.08
C GLY A 39 26.30 10.66 -7.61
N VAL A 40 25.78 9.51 -7.20
CA VAL A 40 25.45 9.18 -5.80
C VAL A 40 26.35 8.06 -5.31
N ARG A 41 26.73 8.13 -4.02
CA ARG A 41 27.39 7.03 -3.30
C ARG A 41 26.68 6.79 -1.96
N VAL A 42 26.58 5.51 -1.61
CA VAL A 42 26.01 5.05 -0.34
C VAL A 42 27.04 4.12 0.32
N PRO A 43 27.50 4.42 1.54
CA PRO A 43 28.35 3.49 2.28
C PRO A 43 27.64 2.17 2.52
N ILE A 44 28.28 1.07 2.14
CA ILE A 44 27.79 -0.28 2.44
C ILE A 44 28.22 -0.56 3.88
N ARG A 45 27.26 -0.68 4.78
CA ARG A 45 27.55 -1.11 6.16
C ARG A 45 27.92 -2.58 6.13
N ALA A 46 28.97 -2.97 6.86
CA ALA A 46 29.39 -4.37 6.97
C ALA A 46 28.29 -5.23 7.67
N ASP A 47 27.46 -4.59 8.47
CA ASP A 47 26.29 -5.16 9.16
C ASP A 47 25.00 -5.15 8.31
N ALA A 48 25.00 -4.48 7.17
CA ALA A 48 23.93 -4.56 6.17
C ALA A 48 24.01 -5.83 5.30
N ALA A 49 25.00 -6.68 5.52
CA ALA A 49 24.92 -8.11 5.21
C ALA A 49 24.00 -8.80 6.24
N LEU A 50 22.84 -8.18 6.50
CA LEU A 50 21.78 -8.81 7.28
C LEU A 50 21.32 -10.00 6.48
N GLY A 51 21.77 -11.16 6.94
CA GLY A 51 21.06 -12.40 6.72
C GLY A 51 19.57 -12.19 7.07
N PRO A 52 18.68 -13.04 6.61
CA PRO A 52 17.28 -12.94 6.92
C PRO A 52 17.16 -12.85 8.45
N SER A 53 16.62 -11.75 8.96
CA SER A 53 16.08 -11.73 10.31
C SER A 53 14.84 -12.62 10.24
N ASP A 54 14.90 -13.79 10.83
CA ASP A 54 13.92 -14.87 10.79
C ASP A 54 12.56 -14.51 11.44
N ILE A 55 12.25 -13.24 11.68
CA ILE A 55 11.12 -12.86 12.53
C ILE A 55 10.06 -11.98 11.83
N ASP A 56 10.31 -11.41 10.65
CA ASP A 56 9.33 -10.55 9.98
C ASP A 56 9.47 -10.62 8.45
N ASP A 57 9.05 -11.74 7.89
CA ASP A 57 9.17 -12.01 6.45
C ASP A 57 7.97 -11.45 5.67
N ASP A 58 7.62 -10.17 5.90
CA ASP A 58 6.70 -9.46 5.03
C ASP A 58 7.44 -8.89 3.81
N PRO A 59 7.32 -9.53 2.63
CA PRO A 59 8.00 -9.07 1.41
C PRO A 59 7.63 -7.64 1.03
N TRP A 60 6.43 -7.17 1.43
CA TRP A 60 5.95 -5.82 1.17
C TRP A 60 6.70 -4.79 1.98
N ARG A 61 6.90 -5.04 3.26
CA ARG A 61 7.67 -4.17 4.14
C ARG A 61 9.10 -4.03 3.62
N ARG A 62 9.76 -5.14 3.27
CA ARG A 62 11.12 -5.14 2.75
C ARG A 62 11.26 -4.35 1.45
N LEU A 63 10.35 -4.55 0.48
CA LEU A 63 10.37 -3.81 -0.78
C LEU A 63 10.12 -2.33 -0.58
N ARG A 64 9.20 -1.96 0.32
CA ARG A 64 8.95 -0.58 0.73
C ARG A 64 10.20 0.07 1.34
N GLU A 65 10.89 -0.59 2.24
CA GLU A 65 12.14 -0.11 2.85
C GLU A 65 13.24 0.13 1.80
N ILE A 66 13.40 -0.80 0.86
CA ILE A 66 14.33 -0.65 -0.27
C ILE A 66 13.94 0.56 -1.13
N ALA A 67 12.66 0.72 -1.48
CA ALA A 67 12.19 1.83 -2.29
C ALA A 67 12.44 3.19 -1.60
N LEU A 68 12.18 3.28 -0.30
CA LEU A 68 12.41 4.50 0.49
C LEU A 68 13.91 4.80 0.64
N ALA A 69 14.75 3.81 0.92
CA ALA A 69 16.21 3.99 0.98
C ALA A 69 16.78 4.48 -0.36
N ARG A 70 16.23 4.00 -1.49
CA ARG A 70 16.59 4.51 -2.82
C ARG A 70 16.15 5.96 -3.01
N ALA A 71 14.96 6.33 -2.57
CA ALA A 71 14.48 7.71 -2.62
C ALA A 71 15.35 8.64 -1.76
N GLU A 72 15.70 8.24 -0.54
CA GLU A 72 16.64 8.97 0.32
C GLU A 72 18.00 9.15 -0.33
N ALA A 73 18.55 8.09 -0.93
CA ALA A 73 19.81 8.20 -1.67
C ALA A 73 19.72 9.18 -2.84
N PHE A 74 18.58 9.18 -3.57
CA PHE A 74 18.36 10.07 -4.70
C PHE A 74 18.15 11.53 -4.27
N SER A 75 17.68 11.80 -3.04
CA SER A 75 17.49 13.16 -2.51
C SER A 75 18.76 14.01 -2.57
N THR A 76 19.94 13.37 -2.52
CA THR A 76 21.23 14.09 -2.63
C THR A 76 21.46 14.74 -3.98
N VAL A 77 20.73 14.33 -5.02
CA VAL A 77 20.81 14.83 -6.40
C VAL A 77 19.43 15.14 -7.00
N LEU A 78 18.41 15.19 -6.16
CA LEU A 78 17.06 15.58 -6.59
C LEU A 78 17.08 16.97 -7.18
N PRO A 79 16.51 17.22 -8.37
CA PRO A 79 16.40 18.56 -8.94
C PRO A 79 15.58 19.49 -8.02
N ASP A 80 15.93 20.77 -8.02
CA ASP A 80 15.21 21.78 -7.25
C ASP A 80 13.73 21.83 -7.65
N GLY A 81 12.85 21.79 -6.64
CA GLY A 81 11.41 21.82 -6.85
C GLY A 81 10.82 20.52 -7.42
N ALA A 82 11.63 19.49 -7.66
CA ALA A 82 11.13 18.15 -7.97
C ALA A 82 10.58 17.46 -6.72
N VAL A 83 9.59 16.58 -6.89
CA VAL A 83 8.93 15.86 -5.79
C VAL A 83 8.79 14.39 -6.13
N TYR A 84 8.87 13.52 -5.13
CA TYR A 84 8.57 12.11 -5.30
C TYR A 84 7.08 11.90 -5.56
N SER A 85 6.76 11.00 -6.48
CA SER A 85 5.39 10.78 -6.94
C SER A 85 5.14 9.30 -7.27
N HIS A 86 3.96 8.97 -7.76
CA HIS A 86 3.60 7.63 -8.25
C HIS A 86 4.00 6.51 -7.24
N HIS A 87 4.77 5.50 -7.68
CA HIS A 87 5.15 4.36 -6.83
C HIS A 87 5.99 4.79 -5.62
N THR A 88 6.95 5.70 -5.78
CA THR A 88 7.76 6.19 -4.66
C THR A 88 6.91 6.89 -3.60
N ALA A 89 5.96 7.73 -4.00
CA ALA A 89 5.05 8.37 -3.06
C ALA A 89 4.05 7.36 -2.45
N ALA A 90 3.61 6.35 -3.20
CA ALA A 90 2.77 5.28 -2.66
C ALA A 90 3.49 4.52 -1.55
N HIS A 91 4.77 4.18 -1.73
CA HIS A 91 5.60 3.60 -0.67
C HIS A 91 5.76 4.54 0.53
N ALA A 92 5.95 5.84 0.33
CA ALA A 92 6.06 6.80 1.42
C ALA A 92 4.78 6.90 2.26
N HIS A 93 3.62 6.86 1.62
CA HIS A 93 2.31 6.90 2.27
C HIS A 93 1.78 5.55 2.76
N ASP A 94 2.54 4.47 2.58
CA ASP A 94 2.11 3.10 2.92
C ASP A 94 0.80 2.71 2.21
N LEU A 95 0.70 3.05 0.93
CA LEU A 95 -0.44 2.70 0.08
C LEU A 95 -0.19 1.36 -0.62
N PRO A 96 -1.21 0.50 -0.75
CA PRO A 96 -1.06 -0.79 -1.38
C PRO A 96 -0.77 -0.66 -2.88
N LEU A 97 0.26 -1.36 -3.33
CA LEU A 97 0.59 -1.53 -4.74
C LEU A 97 0.38 -2.99 -5.16
N PRO A 98 -0.11 -3.26 -6.37
CA PRO A 98 -0.23 -4.63 -6.87
C PRO A 98 1.15 -5.27 -7.10
N ARG A 99 1.25 -6.60 -6.94
CA ARG A 99 2.52 -7.34 -7.04
C ARG A 99 3.33 -7.00 -8.28
N ARG A 100 2.68 -6.83 -9.44
CA ARG A 100 3.36 -6.49 -10.69
C ARG A 100 4.06 -5.12 -10.71
N HIS A 101 3.77 -4.26 -9.74
CA HIS A 101 4.40 -2.95 -9.57
C HIS A 101 5.33 -2.88 -8.35
N MET A 102 5.42 -3.95 -7.57
CA MET A 102 6.31 -3.98 -6.40
C MET A 102 7.77 -4.07 -6.78
N ASP A 103 8.09 -4.81 -7.84
CA ASP A 103 9.46 -4.97 -8.33
C ASP A 103 9.96 -3.74 -9.09
N ASP A 104 9.10 -2.74 -9.30
CA ASP A 104 9.50 -1.45 -9.87
C ASP A 104 10.19 -0.61 -8.78
N LEU A 105 11.49 -0.84 -8.63
CA LEU A 105 12.36 -0.09 -7.73
C LEU A 105 12.86 1.22 -8.33
N ALA A 106 12.35 1.66 -9.47
CA ALA A 106 12.64 2.98 -10.02
C ALA A 106 12.16 4.06 -9.06
N VAL A 107 12.98 5.10 -8.89
CA VAL A 107 12.56 6.29 -8.14
C VAL A 107 11.70 7.15 -9.05
N HIS A 108 10.43 7.33 -8.71
CA HIS A 108 9.48 8.13 -9.47
C HIS A 108 9.48 9.58 -8.99
N VAL A 109 9.75 10.49 -9.89
CA VAL A 109 9.90 11.93 -9.60
C VAL A 109 9.04 12.75 -10.55
N SER A 110 8.21 13.65 -10.01
CA SER A 110 7.53 14.67 -10.78
C SER A 110 8.41 15.92 -10.91
N VAL A 111 8.52 16.43 -12.14
CA VAL A 111 9.23 17.64 -12.50
C VAL A 111 8.29 18.61 -13.22
N ARG A 112 8.61 19.90 -13.21
CA ARG A 112 7.73 20.97 -13.72
C ARG A 112 7.95 21.28 -15.19
N THR A 113 9.19 21.08 -15.68
CA THR A 113 9.60 21.42 -17.04
C THR A 113 10.26 20.25 -17.74
N GLN A 114 10.23 20.26 -19.06
CA GLN A 114 10.89 19.26 -19.89
C GLN A 114 12.42 19.29 -19.71
N ALA A 115 13.00 20.45 -19.42
CA ALA A 115 14.43 20.61 -19.17
C ALA A 115 14.91 19.88 -17.91
N GLU A 116 14.06 19.77 -16.89
CA GLU A 116 14.31 19.02 -15.65
C GLU A 116 14.20 17.49 -15.85
N ARG A 117 13.53 17.05 -16.92
CA ARG A 117 13.32 15.65 -17.26
C ARG A 117 14.58 15.05 -17.86
N ARG A 118 15.47 14.55 -17.04
CA ARG A 118 16.74 13.93 -17.47
C ARG A 118 16.61 12.41 -17.55
N ARG A 119 17.15 11.79 -18.61
CA ARG A 119 17.32 10.33 -18.64
C ARG A 119 18.34 9.91 -17.57
N ARG A 120 17.91 9.15 -16.58
CA ARG A 120 18.77 8.60 -15.53
C ARG A 120 18.34 7.17 -15.23
N ALA A 121 19.27 6.23 -15.28
CA ALA A 121 18.99 4.83 -14.93
C ALA A 121 18.42 4.73 -13.52
N GLY A 122 17.36 3.94 -13.35
CA GLY A 122 16.67 3.74 -12.08
C GLY A 122 15.80 4.91 -11.61
N VAL A 123 15.50 5.90 -12.49
CA VAL A 123 14.63 7.04 -12.18
C VAL A 123 13.60 7.23 -13.30
N ALA A 124 12.32 7.29 -12.92
CA ALA A 124 11.20 7.60 -13.80
C ALA A 124 10.75 9.06 -13.57
N PHE A 125 10.94 9.92 -14.57
CA PHE A 125 10.53 11.31 -14.50
C PHE A 125 9.14 11.52 -15.11
N HIS A 126 8.26 12.16 -14.37
CA HIS A 126 6.92 12.54 -14.79
C HIS A 126 6.81 14.05 -14.92
N LEU A 127 6.39 14.53 -16.09
CA LEU A 127 6.16 15.94 -16.30
C LEU A 127 4.79 16.34 -15.76
N VAL A 128 4.76 17.18 -14.75
CA VAL A 128 3.53 17.66 -14.11
C VAL A 128 3.58 19.17 -13.99
N PRO A 129 2.69 19.90 -14.69
CA PRO A 129 2.64 21.35 -14.64
C PRO A 129 2.45 21.88 -13.20
N PRO A 130 2.96 23.08 -12.88
CA PRO A 130 2.75 23.73 -11.58
C PRO A 130 1.27 23.80 -11.18
N GLY A 131 0.99 23.68 -9.86
CA GLY A 131 -0.37 23.74 -9.31
C GLY A 131 -1.21 22.49 -9.56
N ARG A 132 -0.67 21.46 -10.23
CA ARG A 132 -1.42 20.24 -10.57
C ARG A 132 -1.31 19.13 -9.53
N GLN A 133 -0.43 19.27 -8.56
CA GLN A 133 -0.22 18.34 -7.45
C GLN A 133 0.13 19.11 -6.18
N ARG A 134 -0.31 18.60 -5.04
CA ARG A 134 0.04 19.10 -3.71
C ARG A 134 1.19 18.27 -3.16
N VAL A 135 2.00 18.88 -2.31
CA VAL A 135 3.22 18.27 -1.76
C VAL A 135 3.16 18.27 -0.24
N HIS A 136 3.56 17.15 0.35
CA HIS A 136 3.78 16.99 1.79
C HIS A 136 5.22 16.52 2.02
N ILE A 137 5.70 16.70 3.25
CA ILE A 137 6.96 16.08 3.70
C ILE A 137 6.60 14.81 4.47
N VAL A 138 7.09 13.67 4.00
CA VAL A 138 6.91 12.37 4.65
C VAL A 138 8.27 11.74 4.84
N GLY A 139 8.67 11.45 6.08
CA GLY A 139 10.00 10.90 6.38
C GLY A 139 11.16 11.79 5.87
N GLY A 140 10.97 13.12 5.80
CA GLY A 140 11.97 14.05 5.27
C GLY A 140 11.99 14.16 3.73
N LEU A 141 11.16 13.39 3.02
CA LEU A 141 11.06 13.42 1.56
C LEU A 141 9.91 14.32 1.09
N PRO A 142 10.11 15.20 0.10
CA PRO A 142 9.03 15.92 -0.55
C PRO A 142 8.25 14.96 -1.47
N VAL A 143 7.03 14.61 -1.09
CA VAL A 143 6.18 13.67 -1.83
C VAL A 143 4.86 14.31 -2.23
N THR A 144 4.24 13.84 -3.30
CA THR A 144 2.84 14.19 -3.62
C THR A 144 1.92 13.74 -2.47
N THR A 145 0.84 14.47 -2.19
CA THR A 145 -0.15 14.02 -1.18
C THR A 145 -0.65 12.62 -1.51
N ALA A 146 -1.14 11.90 -0.51
CA ALA A 146 -1.66 10.54 -0.70
C ALA A 146 -2.79 10.49 -1.75
N VAL A 147 -3.67 11.49 -1.75
CA VAL A 147 -4.77 11.62 -2.73
C VAL A 147 -4.24 11.93 -4.14
N ASP A 148 -3.29 12.86 -4.27
CA ASP A 148 -2.72 13.18 -5.59
C ASP A 148 -1.86 12.01 -6.12
N THR A 149 -1.24 11.22 -5.24
CA THR A 149 -0.56 9.96 -5.57
C THR A 149 -1.53 8.92 -6.13
N TRP A 150 -2.68 8.74 -5.49
CA TRP A 150 -3.77 7.88 -5.96
C TRP A 150 -4.26 8.29 -7.35
N CYS A 151 -4.48 9.58 -7.57
CA CYS A 151 -4.85 10.11 -8.87
C CYS A 151 -3.77 9.88 -9.94
N ALA A 152 -2.49 10.06 -9.60
CA ALA A 152 -1.38 9.88 -10.52
C ALA A 152 -1.23 8.42 -10.98
N LEU A 153 -1.53 7.47 -10.09
CA LEU A 153 -1.45 6.03 -10.38
C LEU A 153 -2.66 5.48 -11.15
N ALA A 154 -3.76 6.22 -11.24
CA ALA A 154 -4.96 5.76 -11.92
C ALA A 154 -4.81 5.53 -13.43
N GLY A 155 -3.74 6.06 -14.03
CA GLY A 155 -3.40 5.82 -15.43
C GLY A 155 -2.70 4.48 -15.69
N VAL A 156 -2.18 3.83 -14.65
CA VAL A 156 -1.39 2.58 -14.76
C VAL A 156 -1.98 1.42 -13.97
N LEU A 157 -2.85 1.69 -13.00
CA LEU A 157 -3.54 0.70 -12.19
C LEU A 157 -4.88 0.30 -12.81
N ARG A 158 -5.31 -0.94 -12.56
CA ARG A 158 -6.65 -1.42 -12.90
C ARG A 158 -7.67 -0.92 -11.88
N VAL A 159 -8.94 -0.84 -12.26
CA VAL A 159 -10.01 -0.33 -11.38
C VAL A 159 -10.03 -1.01 -10.00
N PRO A 160 -9.96 -2.35 -9.85
CA PRO A 160 -9.93 -2.97 -8.53
C PRO A 160 -8.74 -2.51 -7.66
N GLU A 161 -7.60 -2.24 -8.28
CA GLU A 161 -6.39 -1.78 -7.58
C GLU A 161 -6.49 -0.31 -7.17
N ILE A 162 -7.12 0.51 -8.01
CA ILE A 162 -7.47 1.91 -7.68
C ILE A 162 -8.45 1.93 -6.50
N VAL A 163 -9.43 1.00 -6.47
CA VAL A 163 -10.36 0.86 -5.35
C VAL A 163 -9.62 0.45 -4.07
N ALA A 164 -8.76 -0.56 -4.13
CA ALA A 164 -8.00 -1.01 -2.95
C ALA A 164 -7.11 0.11 -2.38
N MET A 165 -6.49 0.90 -3.25
CA MET A 165 -5.72 2.08 -2.81
C MET A 165 -6.64 3.18 -2.25
N GLY A 166 -7.81 3.40 -2.84
CA GLY A 166 -8.83 4.34 -2.35
C GLY A 166 -9.40 3.94 -0.99
N ASP A 167 -9.73 2.66 -0.80
CA ASP A 167 -10.15 2.10 0.49
C ASP A 167 -9.08 2.33 1.57
N ALA A 168 -7.79 2.11 1.22
CA ALA A 168 -6.67 2.37 2.12
C ALA A 168 -6.54 3.86 2.50
N LEU A 169 -6.93 4.78 1.62
CA LEU A 169 -6.94 6.22 1.94
C LEU A 169 -8.01 6.56 2.99
N VAL A 170 -9.20 5.92 2.93
CA VAL A 170 -10.34 6.15 3.83
C VAL A 170 -10.49 5.03 4.87
N ARG A 171 -9.41 4.31 5.16
CA ARG A 171 -9.38 3.19 6.11
C ARG A 171 -9.86 3.60 7.51
N ARG A 172 -10.30 2.60 8.29
CA ARG A 172 -10.86 2.82 9.63
C ARG A 172 -9.84 3.41 10.62
N LYS A 173 -8.60 2.93 10.58
CA LYS A 173 -7.53 3.39 11.47
C LYS A 173 -6.61 4.37 10.74
N ARG A 174 -6.44 5.58 11.26
CA ARG A 174 -5.56 6.62 10.69
C ARG A 174 -5.82 6.86 9.19
N PRO A 175 -7.03 7.28 8.80
CA PRO A 175 -7.33 7.60 7.41
C PRO A 175 -6.40 8.71 6.91
N LEU A 176 -6.02 8.63 5.65
CA LEU A 176 -5.17 9.62 4.97
C LEU A 176 -6.01 10.64 4.19
N ALA A 177 -7.30 10.34 3.99
CA ALA A 177 -8.25 11.20 3.30
C ALA A 177 -9.69 10.87 3.72
N THR A 178 -10.61 11.77 3.37
CA THR A 178 -12.06 11.58 3.44
C THR A 178 -12.64 11.21 2.08
N MET A 179 -13.88 10.70 2.04
CA MET A 179 -14.58 10.46 0.77
C MET A 179 -14.79 11.74 -0.03
N ASP A 180 -15.04 12.87 0.64
CA ASP A 180 -15.21 14.16 -0.02
C ASP A 180 -13.93 14.65 -0.69
N GLU A 181 -12.77 14.45 -0.05
CA GLU A 181 -11.47 14.77 -0.64
C GLU A 181 -11.17 13.89 -1.87
N LEU A 182 -11.55 12.60 -1.85
CA LEU A 182 -11.44 11.73 -3.03
C LEU A 182 -12.37 12.20 -4.15
N ALA A 183 -13.62 12.53 -3.84
CA ALA A 183 -14.57 13.03 -4.82
C ALA A 183 -14.10 14.34 -5.47
N GLU A 184 -13.56 15.27 -4.67
CA GLU A 184 -12.99 16.52 -5.17
C GLU A 184 -11.76 16.26 -6.05
N ALA A 185 -10.89 15.34 -5.65
CA ALA A 185 -9.72 14.97 -6.45
C ALA A 185 -10.11 14.38 -7.81
N VAL A 186 -11.15 13.54 -7.86
CA VAL A 186 -11.68 12.98 -9.11
C VAL A 186 -12.23 14.09 -10.02
N ARG A 187 -12.94 15.09 -9.45
CA ARG A 187 -13.42 16.27 -10.21
C ARG A 187 -12.25 17.04 -10.83
N ARG A 188 -11.20 17.34 -10.03
CA ARG A 188 -9.99 18.05 -10.49
C ARG A 188 -9.17 17.25 -11.49
N HIS A 189 -9.26 15.92 -11.46
CA HIS A 189 -8.54 15.03 -12.39
C HIS A 189 -9.25 14.86 -13.74
N ARG A 190 -10.40 15.49 -13.94
CA ARG A 190 -11.18 15.42 -15.18
C ARG A 190 -10.34 15.76 -16.40
N GLY A 191 -10.52 15.01 -17.50
CA GLY A 191 -9.79 15.20 -18.74
C GLY A 191 -8.34 14.68 -18.76
N ARG A 192 -7.88 14.03 -17.68
CA ARG A 192 -6.54 13.45 -17.59
C ARG A 192 -6.56 11.93 -17.77
N HIS A 193 -5.38 11.36 -18.02
CA HIS A 193 -5.19 9.91 -18.09
C HIS A 193 -5.65 9.25 -16.77
N GLY A 194 -6.44 8.18 -16.87
CA GLY A 194 -7.02 7.51 -15.71
C GLY A 194 -8.31 8.11 -15.14
N ALA A 195 -8.81 9.28 -15.64
CA ALA A 195 -9.98 9.95 -15.09
C ALA A 195 -11.27 9.09 -15.15
N LYS A 196 -11.45 8.26 -16.19
CA LYS A 196 -12.58 7.33 -16.27
C LYS A 196 -12.47 6.24 -15.20
N ALA A 197 -11.29 5.67 -15.02
CA ALA A 197 -11.04 4.65 -14.02
C ALA A 197 -11.24 5.17 -12.59
N LEU A 198 -10.79 6.41 -12.29
CA LEU A 198 -11.04 7.07 -10.99
C LEU A 198 -12.54 7.23 -10.69
N ARG A 199 -13.34 7.62 -11.66
CA ARG A 199 -14.80 7.77 -11.47
C ARG A 199 -15.46 6.43 -11.15
N VAL A 200 -15.10 5.37 -11.87
CA VAL A 200 -15.60 4.02 -11.62
C VAL A 200 -15.14 3.56 -10.23
N ALA A 201 -13.85 3.73 -9.90
CA ALA A 201 -13.31 3.33 -8.62
C ALA A 201 -13.98 4.08 -7.45
N LEU A 202 -14.19 5.39 -7.57
CA LEU A 202 -14.84 6.20 -6.52
C LEU A 202 -16.21 5.67 -6.11
N ALA A 203 -17.00 5.18 -7.07
CA ALA A 203 -18.31 4.58 -6.79
C ALA A 203 -18.22 3.26 -6.00
N LEU A 204 -17.05 2.57 -6.09
CA LEU A 204 -16.80 1.28 -5.45
C LEU A 204 -15.98 1.38 -4.15
N ILE A 205 -15.39 2.53 -3.84
CA ILE A 205 -14.64 2.75 -2.61
C ILE A 205 -15.57 2.69 -1.41
N ARG A 206 -15.15 2.00 -0.36
CA ARG A 206 -15.87 1.94 0.93
C ARG A 206 -14.93 2.29 2.08
N PRO A 207 -15.33 3.21 2.95
CA PRO A 207 -14.58 3.50 4.16
C PRO A 207 -14.55 2.27 5.09
N ARG A 208 -13.58 2.28 6.01
CA ARG A 208 -13.41 1.28 7.07
C ARG A 208 -12.74 -0.04 6.67
N THR A 209 -12.42 -0.29 5.40
CA THR A 209 -11.64 -1.47 4.98
C THR A 209 -10.26 -1.44 5.65
N ASP A 210 -9.81 -2.55 6.23
CA ASP A 210 -8.54 -2.63 6.96
C ASP A 210 -7.42 -3.27 6.11
N SER A 211 -7.75 -3.96 5.01
CA SER A 211 -6.76 -4.60 4.12
C SER A 211 -7.15 -4.62 2.64
N PRO A 212 -6.17 -4.67 1.71
CA PRO A 212 -6.45 -4.85 0.29
C PRO A 212 -7.17 -6.17 -0.04
N ALA A 213 -6.97 -7.21 0.77
CA ALA A 213 -7.62 -8.51 0.57
C ALA A 213 -9.13 -8.46 0.86
N GLU A 214 -9.53 -7.70 1.89
CA GLU A 214 -10.94 -7.42 2.16
C GLU A 214 -11.59 -6.66 1.00
N THR A 215 -10.89 -5.65 0.45
CA THR A 215 -11.37 -4.93 -0.75
C THR A 215 -11.56 -5.89 -1.93
N GLU A 216 -10.58 -6.76 -2.22
CA GLU A 216 -10.68 -7.72 -3.32
C GLU A 216 -11.84 -8.68 -3.15
N LEU A 217 -12.06 -9.19 -1.93
CA LEU A 217 -13.19 -10.06 -1.60
C LEU A 217 -14.53 -9.33 -1.77
N ARG A 218 -14.63 -8.09 -1.28
CA ARG A 218 -15.82 -7.26 -1.43
C ARG A 218 -16.14 -6.98 -2.89
N LEU A 219 -15.13 -6.70 -3.72
CA LEU A 219 -15.31 -6.52 -5.16
C LEU A 219 -15.74 -7.81 -5.84
N ALA A 220 -15.21 -8.97 -5.46
CA ALA A 220 -15.66 -10.26 -5.98
C ALA A 220 -17.14 -10.55 -5.63
N ILE A 221 -17.59 -10.13 -4.44
CA ILE A 221 -19.01 -10.19 -4.04
C ILE A 221 -19.86 -9.26 -4.93
N HIS A 222 -19.39 -8.04 -5.15
CA HIS A 222 -20.06 -7.06 -6.03
C HIS A 222 -20.19 -7.57 -7.47
N ASP A 223 -19.10 -8.08 -8.05
CA ASP A 223 -19.04 -8.61 -9.42
C ASP A 223 -19.94 -9.85 -9.61
N ALA A 224 -20.16 -10.60 -8.51
CA ALA A 224 -21.10 -11.72 -8.50
C ALA A 224 -22.57 -11.30 -8.33
N ALA A 225 -22.87 -9.98 -8.33
CA ALA A 225 -24.18 -9.40 -8.10
C ALA A 225 -24.85 -9.90 -6.80
N LEU A 226 -24.07 -10.18 -5.76
CA LEU A 226 -24.56 -10.47 -4.41
C LEU A 226 -24.81 -9.15 -3.65
N PRO A 227 -25.69 -9.16 -2.64
CA PRO A 227 -25.90 -7.98 -1.79
C PRO A 227 -24.60 -7.47 -1.20
N GLU A 228 -24.46 -6.16 -1.07
CA GLU A 228 -23.29 -5.55 -0.49
C GLU A 228 -23.25 -5.78 1.02
N PRO A 229 -22.12 -6.31 1.58
CA PRO A 229 -21.96 -6.45 3.02
C PRO A 229 -21.60 -5.12 3.69
N GLU A 230 -21.90 -4.99 4.98
CA GLU A 230 -21.31 -3.97 5.84
C GLU A 230 -19.83 -4.29 6.12
N VAL A 231 -18.94 -3.27 6.07
CA VAL A 231 -17.49 -3.43 6.19
C VAL A 231 -17.04 -3.07 7.60
N ASN A 232 -16.28 -3.97 8.23
CA ASN A 232 -15.65 -3.78 9.55
C ASN A 232 -16.62 -3.22 10.59
N VAL A 233 -17.71 -3.94 10.83
CA VAL A 233 -18.75 -3.62 11.81
C VAL A 233 -18.83 -4.65 12.92
N TRP A 234 -19.37 -4.23 14.10
CA TRP A 234 -19.51 -5.14 15.22
C TRP A 234 -20.57 -6.22 14.96
N VAL A 235 -20.16 -7.46 15.10
CA VAL A 235 -21.01 -8.64 15.24
C VAL A 235 -21.55 -8.65 16.66
N LEU A 236 -22.87 -8.81 16.81
CA LEU A 236 -23.57 -8.74 18.09
C LEU A 236 -24.23 -10.07 18.46
N ASP A 237 -24.32 -10.36 19.75
CA ASP A 237 -25.14 -11.47 20.27
C ASP A 237 -26.64 -11.13 20.26
N GLY A 238 -27.46 -12.09 20.68
CA GLY A 238 -28.93 -11.90 20.77
C GLY A 238 -29.38 -10.84 21.79
N ARG A 239 -28.47 -10.34 22.64
CA ARG A 239 -28.72 -9.28 23.64
C ARG A 239 -28.12 -7.93 23.20
N GLY A 240 -27.59 -7.83 21.97
CA GLY A 240 -26.96 -6.63 21.45
C GLY A 240 -25.53 -6.37 21.95
N ARG A 241 -24.91 -7.31 22.67
CA ARG A 241 -23.52 -7.16 23.15
C ARG A 241 -22.54 -7.46 22.01
N ARG A 242 -21.44 -6.71 21.98
CA ARG A 242 -20.38 -6.86 20.98
C ARG A 242 -19.62 -8.18 21.20
N ILE A 243 -19.51 -8.99 20.15
CA ILE A 243 -18.71 -10.22 20.14
C ILE A 243 -17.35 -9.91 19.53
N ARG A 244 -17.35 -9.48 18.25
CA ARG A 244 -16.12 -9.16 17.50
C ARG A 244 -16.40 -8.15 16.41
N LEU A 245 -15.33 -7.52 15.91
CA LEU A 245 -15.38 -6.74 14.70
C LEU A 245 -15.27 -7.70 13.51
N GLY A 246 -16.27 -7.73 12.64
CA GLY A 246 -16.29 -8.62 11.48
C GLY A 246 -15.90 -7.89 10.21
N ASP A 247 -15.12 -8.52 9.33
CA ASP A 247 -14.61 -7.91 8.10
C ASP A 247 -15.75 -7.54 7.15
N LEU A 248 -16.58 -8.51 6.77
CA LEU A 248 -17.74 -8.32 5.91
C LEU A 248 -19.00 -8.98 6.54
N VAL A 249 -20.01 -8.19 6.84
CA VAL A 249 -21.14 -8.61 7.68
C VAL A 249 -22.46 -8.39 6.99
N TYR A 250 -23.31 -9.43 6.98
CA TYR A 250 -24.73 -9.36 6.59
C TYR A 250 -25.57 -9.50 7.87
N ARG A 251 -25.95 -8.40 8.50
CA ARG A 251 -26.62 -8.38 9.81
C ARG A 251 -27.94 -9.11 9.79
N ARG A 252 -28.78 -8.81 8.79
CA ARG A 252 -30.10 -9.37 8.66
C ARG A 252 -30.07 -10.89 8.55
N GLU A 253 -29.19 -11.39 7.70
CA GLU A 253 -29.00 -12.81 7.44
C GLU A 253 -28.11 -13.51 8.50
N ARG A 254 -27.50 -12.75 9.41
CA ARG A 254 -26.50 -13.24 10.38
C ARG A 254 -25.40 -14.05 9.72
N ILE A 255 -24.79 -13.50 8.67
CA ILE A 255 -23.62 -14.09 8.01
C ILE A 255 -22.42 -13.18 8.25
N LEU A 256 -21.32 -13.78 8.68
CA LEU A 256 -20.02 -13.17 8.89
C LEU A 256 -19.03 -13.79 7.91
N VAL A 257 -18.38 -12.97 7.09
CA VAL A 257 -17.30 -13.40 6.19
C VAL A 257 -16.00 -12.80 6.70
N GLU A 258 -15.05 -13.65 7.06
CA GLU A 258 -13.77 -13.29 7.69
C GLU A 258 -12.60 -13.65 6.78
N TYR A 259 -11.68 -12.71 6.57
CA TYR A 259 -10.47 -12.96 5.81
C TYR A 259 -9.29 -13.28 6.73
N ASP A 260 -8.88 -14.56 6.75
CA ASP A 260 -7.71 -15.02 7.50
C ASP A 260 -6.42 -14.71 6.72
N GLY A 261 -5.80 -13.59 7.05
CA GLY A 261 -4.49 -13.21 6.53
C GLY A 261 -3.33 -14.00 7.19
N PRO A 262 -2.14 -14.00 6.59
CA PRO A 262 -0.97 -14.72 7.12
C PRO A 262 -0.43 -14.16 8.45
N HIS A 263 -0.85 -12.96 8.85
CA HIS A 263 -0.28 -12.24 9.99
C HIS A 263 -0.89 -12.59 11.37
N HIS A 264 -1.87 -13.48 11.43
CA HIS A 264 -2.59 -13.79 12.69
C HIS A 264 -1.92 -14.83 13.59
N PHE A 265 -0.73 -15.36 13.23
CA PHE A 265 -0.17 -16.52 13.93
C PHE A 265 1.02 -16.22 14.85
N THR A 266 1.37 -14.97 15.11
CA THR A 266 2.56 -14.63 15.91
C THR A 266 2.34 -14.56 17.41
N ASP A 267 1.08 -14.39 17.86
CA ASP A 267 0.73 -14.36 19.29
C ASP A 267 -0.32 -15.44 19.62
N PRO A 268 0.05 -16.51 20.32
CA PRO A 268 -0.88 -17.58 20.69
C PRO A 268 -2.07 -17.09 21.53
N ALA A 269 -1.89 -16.08 22.38
CA ALA A 269 -2.96 -15.54 23.20
C ALA A 269 -3.97 -14.75 22.37
N GLN A 270 -3.50 -14.01 21.35
CA GLN A 270 -4.39 -13.34 20.41
C GLN A 270 -5.13 -14.35 19.52
N GLN A 271 -4.45 -15.42 19.08
CA GLN A 271 -5.06 -16.50 18.30
C GLN A 271 -6.21 -17.17 19.09
N GLN A 272 -5.99 -17.47 20.38
CA GLN A 272 -7.04 -18.07 21.21
C GLN A 272 -8.25 -17.14 21.34
N LYS A 273 -8.04 -15.84 21.57
CA LYS A 273 -9.14 -14.86 21.63
C LYS A 273 -9.93 -14.78 20.33
N ASP A 274 -9.25 -14.88 19.18
CA ASP A 274 -9.90 -14.87 17.87
C ASP A 274 -10.75 -16.12 17.64
N ILE A 275 -10.29 -17.29 18.09
CA ILE A 275 -11.05 -18.55 18.07
C ILE A 275 -12.28 -18.42 18.97
N ASP A 276 -12.10 -18.02 20.24
CA ASP A 276 -13.19 -17.89 21.21
C ASP A 276 -14.26 -16.91 20.72
N ALA A 277 -13.84 -15.81 20.06
CA ALA A 277 -14.76 -14.83 19.48
C ALA A 277 -15.55 -15.36 18.27
N LEU A 278 -14.93 -16.24 17.46
CA LEU A 278 -15.63 -16.92 16.36
C LEU A 278 -16.64 -17.95 16.90
N ASP A 279 -16.27 -18.73 17.90
CA ASP A 279 -17.15 -19.70 18.55
C ASP A 279 -18.34 -19.01 19.21
N ALA A 280 -18.12 -17.87 19.87
CA ALA A 280 -19.18 -17.04 20.44
C ALA A 280 -20.11 -16.48 19.34
N ALA A 281 -19.61 -16.12 18.17
CA ALA A 281 -20.45 -15.70 17.05
C ALA A 281 -21.31 -16.87 16.55
N VAL A 282 -20.74 -18.07 16.38
CA VAL A 282 -21.49 -19.27 15.99
C VAL A 282 -22.58 -19.60 17.02
N ALA A 283 -22.24 -19.58 18.31
CA ALA A 283 -23.20 -19.80 19.39
C ALA A 283 -24.32 -18.77 19.43
N ALA A 284 -24.05 -17.54 18.99
CA ALA A 284 -25.04 -16.47 18.82
C ALA A 284 -25.87 -16.60 17.52
N GLY A 285 -25.71 -17.70 16.75
CA GLY A 285 -26.48 -18.01 15.56
C GLY A 285 -25.92 -17.38 14.27
N TRP A 286 -24.70 -16.85 14.30
CA TRP A 286 -24.04 -16.36 13.08
C TRP A 286 -23.49 -17.53 12.26
N ARG A 287 -23.64 -17.43 10.93
CA ARG A 287 -22.94 -18.33 10.00
C ARG A 287 -21.62 -17.70 9.60
N VAL A 288 -20.51 -18.31 10.02
CA VAL A 288 -19.16 -17.82 9.72
C VAL A 288 -18.63 -18.47 8.44
N ILE A 289 -18.14 -17.65 7.52
CA ILE A 289 -17.47 -18.06 6.27
C ILE A 289 -16.05 -17.56 6.33
N ARG A 290 -15.09 -18.47 6.56
CA ARG A 290 -13.68 -18.13 6.60
C ARG A 290 -13.07 -18.14 5.20
N VAL A 291 -12.32 -17.10 4.86
CA VAL A 291 -11.66 -16.88 3.59
C VAL A 291 -10.15 -16.81 3.80
N THR A 292 -9.39 -17.49 2.96
CA THR A 292 -7.93 -17.56 3.07
C THR A 292 -7.25 -17.13 1.77
N ASN A 293 -5.92 -17.00 1.80
CA ASN A 293 -5.12 -16.75 0.60
C ASN A 293 -5.30 -17.82 -0.49
N VAL A 294 -5.69 -19.05 -0.16
CA VAL A 294 -6.01 -20.08 -1.16
C VAL A 294 -7.23 -19.66 -1.97
N HIS A 295 -8.29 -19.23 -1.30
CA HIS A 295 -9.51 -18.73 -1.96
C HIS A 295 -9.26 -17.49 -2.81
N ARG A 296 -8.38 -16.57 -2.33
CA ARG A 296 -7.96 -15.39 -3.10
C ARG A 296 -7.28 -15.77 -4.41
N ARG A 297 -6.35 -16.75 -4.39
CA ARG A 297 -5.70 -17.26 -5.62
C ARG A 297 -6.68 -17.91 -6.61
N GLN A 298 -7.81 -18.41 -6.15
CA GLN A 298 -8.90 -18.96 -6.94
C GLN A 298 -9.94 -17.92 -7.37
N GLY A 299 -9.63 -16.62 -7.22
CA GLY A 299 -10.57 -15.54 -7.54
C GLY A 299 -11.84 -15.56 -6.68
N PHE A 300 -11.77 -16.12 -5.46
CA PHE A 300 -12.86 -16.26 -4.50
C PHE A 300 -14.07 -17.11 -4.96
N ALA A 301 -14.01 -17.77 -6.11
CA ALA A 301 -15.16 -18.50 -6.67
C ALA A 301 -15.82 -19.51 -5.70
N PRO A 302 -15.08 -20.32 -4.89
CA PRO A 302 -15.68 -21.19 -3.89
C PRO A 302 -16.43 -20.42 -2.79
N ILE A 303 -15.90 -19.27 -2.37
CA ILE A 303 -16.50 -18.42 -1.35
C ILE A 303 -17.78 -17.78 -1.86
N ILE A 304 -17.79 -17.28 -3.09
CA ILE A 304 -18.97 -16.69 -3.71
C ILE A 304 -20.12 -17.71 -3.80
N ARG A 305 -19.82 -18.97 -4.14
CA ARG A 305 -20.85 -20.04 -4.13
C ARG A 305 -21.40 -20.25 -2.73
N ARG A 306 -20.54 -20.49 -1.74
CA ARG A 306 -20.94 -20.69 -0.33
C ARG A 306 -21.76 -19.52 0.22
N LEU A 307 -21.35 -18.29 -0.10
CA LEU A 307 -22.04 -17.08 0.35
C LEU A 307 -23.44 -16.98 -0.31
N ARG A 308 -23.54 -17.28 -1.60
CA ARG A 308 -24.82 -17.29 -2.32
C ARG A 308 -25.81 -18.29 -1.70
N ASP A 309 -25.36 -19.49 -1.40
CA ASP A 309 -26.19 -20.54 -0.78
C ASP A 309 -26.60 -20.11 0.64
N ALA A 310 -25.66 -19.61 1.45
CA ALA A 310 -25.93 -19.11 2.78
C ALA A 310 -26.98 -17.97 2.79
N LEU A 311 -26.86 -17.03 1.85
CA LEU A 311 -27.84 -15.93 1.71
C LEU A 311 -29.23 -16.44 1.33
N ARG A 312 -29.33 -17.43 0.41
CA ARG A 312 -30.61 -18.06 0.04
C ARG A 312 -31.27 -18.76 1.21
N GLU A 313 -30.53 -19.62 1.91
CA GLU A 313 -31.01 -20.36 3.08
C GLU A 313 -31.52 -19.42 4.17
N ARG A 314 -30.73 -18.41 4.54
CA ARG A 314 -31.08 -17.45 5.60
C ARG A 314 -32.29 -16.60 5.24
N ARG A 315 -32.44 -16.19 3.98
CA ARG A 315 -33.62 -15.41 3.52
C ARG A 315 -34.90 -16.23 3.47
N ALA A 316 -34.80 -17.53 3.22
CA ALA A 316 -35.94 -18.42 3.27
C ALA A 316 -36.42 -18.68 4.72
N SER A 317 -35.58 -18.40 5.73
CA SER A 317 -35.88 -18.59 7.16
C SER A 317 -36.25 -17.30 7.89
N LEU A 318 -36.28 -16.16 7.22
CA LEU A 318 -36.66 -14.84 7.75
C LEU A 318 -38.13 -14.49 7.41
#